data_caf9fcfbfa9e9d89e2733798b1f783d1
#
_entry.id   caf9fcfbfa9e9d89e2733798b1f783d1
#
_cell.length_a   1.000
_cell.length_b   1.000
_cell.length_c   1.000
_cell.angle_alpha   90.00
_cell.angle_beta   90.00
_cell.angle_gamma   90.00
#
_symmetry.space_group_name_H-M   'P 1'
#
loop_
_entity.id
_entity.type
_entity.pdbx_description
1 polymer ?
#
loop_
_entity_poly.entity_id
_entity_poly.type
_entity_poly.pdbx_seq_one_letter_code
_entity_poly.pdbx_strand_id
1 'polypeptide(L)'
;SGFEAITSSIARILSGNNQVIAAVATESMSNIPFFYNKEYKAFLENLMRARSNKAKFHAIMKFRFNMLKPEIGLKHGLTDPTNGMIMGDTAELLARDFGITRLMQDEFALNSHLKASKAVDNNEFSDEIFPIIYDAKNEKYLEADEGIRPGQNMKDLTKLKPYFDRINGTVTAGNSSQITDGAAAVFLASESYAKKNKLKPLGYITDYVYSGCDPKRMGIGPVHATQKLLVRNKISLKDFDFIEINEAFSAQVLGCVAAFDSKKYAKDHFN
;
A
#
# COMPACT_ATOMS: atom_id res chain seq x y z
N SER A 1 -3.52 -2.90 6.69
CA SER A 1 -4.91 -2.92 7.19
C SER A 1 -5.66 -4.18 6.77
N GLY A 2 -5.79 -4.52 5.48
CA GLY A 2 -6.54 -5.69 5.02
C GLY A 2 -6.03 -7.01 5.59
N PHE A 3 -4.73 -7.26 5.52
CA PHE A 3 -4.14 -8.46 6.14
C PHE A 3 -4.36 -8.52 7.66
N GLU A 4 -4.32 -7.37 8.35
CA GLU A 4 -4.62 -7.32 9.78
C GLU A 4 -6.08 -7.69 10.08
N ALA A 5 -7.03 -7.26 9.25
CA ALA A 5 -8.44 -7.67 9.38
C ALA A 5 -8.59 -9.20 9.24
N ILE A 6 -7.87 -9.79 8.28
CA ILE A 6 -7.86 -11.25 8.06
C ILE A 6 -7.24 -11.98 9.27
N THR A 7 -6.05 -11.60 9.69
CA THR A 7 -5.33 -12.30 10.78
C THR A 7 -6.01 -12.14 12.12
N SER A 8 -6.59 -10.97 12.41
CA SER A 8 -7.45 -10.76 13.60
C SER A 8 -8.71 -11.63 13.56
N SER A 9 -9.30 -11.83 12.39
CA SER A 9 -10.44 -12.72 12.20
C SER A 9 -10.06 -14.18 12.43
N ILE A 10 -8.89 -14.61 11.93
CA ILE A 10 -8.35 -15.94 12.18
C ILE A 10 -8.18 -16.18 13.68
N ALA A 11 -7.55 -15.25 14.40
CA ALA A 11 -7.34 -15.37 15.84
C ALA A 11 -8.67 -15.54 16.60
N ARG A 12 -9.72 -14.81 16.21
CA ARG A 12 -11.07 -14.93 16.81
C ARG A 12 -11.75 -16.27 16.50
N ILE A 13 -11.56 -16.81 15.30
CA ILE A 13 -12.09 -18.12 14.92
C ILE A 13 -11.35 -19.22 15.70
N LEU A 14 -10.02 -19.15 15.75
CA LEU A 14 -9.20 -20.15 16.47
C LEU A 14 -9.45 -20.14 17.98
N SER A 15 -9.76 -18.98 18.57
CA SER A 15 -10.14 -18.87 20.00
C SER A 15 -11.55 -19.39 20.30
N GLY A 16 -12.32 -19.80 19.29
CA GLY A 16 -13.69 -20.28 19.43
C GLY A 16 -14.75 -19.18 19.64
N ASN A 17 -14.36 -17.90 19.64
CA ASN A 17 -15.29 -16.78 19.84
C ASN A 17 -16.26 -16.59 18.66
N ASN A 18 -15.84 -16.95 17.47
CA ASN A 18 -16.63 -16.82 16.24
C ASN A 18 -16.42 -18.04 15.35
N GLN A 19 -17.42 -18.37 14.56
CA GLN A 19 -17.33 -19.44 13.56
C GLN A 19 -17.24 -18.92 12.13
N VAL A 20 -17.77 -17.72 11.88
CA VAL A 20 -17.74 -17.01 10.60
C VAL A 20 -17.51 -15.55 10.86
N ILE A 21 -16.64 -14.93 10.06
CA ILE A 21 -16.32 -13.49 10.13
C ILE A 21 -16.18 -12.95 8.71
N ALA A 22 -16.78 -11.79 8.44
CA ALA A 22 -16.46 -10.99 7.27
C ALA A 22 -15.28 -10.05 7.63
N ALA A 23 -14.12 -10.29 7.06
CA ALA A 23 -12.98 -9.39 7.14
C ALA A 23 -13.08 -8.36 6.01
N VAL A 24 -13.22 -7.10 6.36
CA VAL A 24 -13.42 -5.99 5.41
C VAL A 24 -12.32 -4.98 5.58
N ALA A 25 -11.79 -4.48 4.48
CA ALA A 25 -10.87 -3.36 4.45
C ALA A 25 -11.30 -2.35 3.38
N THR A 26 -11.10 -1.08 3.68
CA THR A 26 -11.37 0.02 2.75
C THR A 26 -10.26 1.05 2.84
N GLU A 27 -9.99 1.71 1.72
CA GLU A 27 -9.05 2.82 1.63
C GLU A 27 -9.68 3.94 0.78
N SER A 28 -9.51 5.19 1.19
CA SER A 28 -9.99 6.36 0.46
C SER A 28 -8.90 7.44 0.45
N MET A 29 -7.88 7.22 -0.36
CA MET A 29 -6.74 8.13 -0.49
C MET A 29 -7.13 9.46 -1.16
N SER A 30 -8.15 9.45 -2.02
CA SER A 30 -8.65 10.65 -2.70
C SER A 30 -9.33 11.64 -1.74
N ASN A 31 -9.87 11.15 -0.62
CA ASN A 31 -10.59 11.95 0.37
C ASN A 31 -9.74 12.39 1.57
N ILE A 32 -8.42 12.15 1.53
CA ILE A 32 -7.54 12.60 2.61
C ILE A 32 -7.53 14.13 2.66
N PRO A 33 -7.89 14.74 3.82
CA PRO A 33 -8.02 16.18 3.91
C PRO A 33 -6.67 16.90 3.89
N PHE A 34 -6.70 18.16 3.52
CA PHE A 34 -5.64 19.10 3.83
C PHE A 34 -5.76 19.56 5.27
N PHE A 35 -4.65 19.69 5.96
CA PHE A 35 -4.60 20.20 7.32
C PHE A 35 -4.11 21.64 7.34
N TYR A 36 -4.54 22.39 8.34
CA TYR A 36 -3.89 23.66 8.65
C TYR A 36 -2.51 23.40 9.27
N ASN A 37 -1.54 24.23 8.87
CA ASN A 37 -0.23 24.14 9.48
C ASN A 37 -0.26 24.56 10.97
N LYS A 38 0.77 24.16 11.70
CA LYS A 38 0.86 24.40 13.15
C LYS A 38 0.80 25.89 13.54
N GLU A 39 1.35 26.76 12.67
CA GLU A 39 1.35 28.21 12.92
C GLU A 39 -0.06 28.79 12.82
N TYR A 40 -0.85 28.37 11.83
CA TYR A 40 -2.24 28.79 11.68
C TYR A 40 -3.11 28.30 12.83
N LYS A 41 -2.91 27.03 13.21
CA LYS A 41 -3.60 26.47 14.38
C LYS A 41 -3.32 27.30 15.64
N ALA A 42 -2.05 27.58 15.93
CA ALA A 42 -1.65 28.40 17.08
C ALA A 42 -2.21 29.84 17.00
N PHE A 43 -2.26 30.42 15.79
CA PHE A 43 -2.89 31.72 15.55
C PHE A 43 -4.37 31.69 15.93
N LEU A 44 -5.13 30.71 15.44
CA LEU A 44 -6.55 30.57 15.74
C LEU A 44 -6.80 30.36 17.25
N GLU A 45 -6.02 29.46 17.88
CA GLU A 45 -6.13 29.23 19.33
C GLU A 45 -5.87 30.50 20.14
N ASN A 46 -4.85 31.29 19.79
CA ASN A 46 -4.55 32.54 20.43
C ASN A 46 -5.70 33.57 20.23
N LEU A 47 -6.26 33.64 19.03
CA LEU A 47 -7.39 34.52 18.75
C LEU A 47 -8.65 34.11 19.52
N MET A 48 -8.93 32.81 19.63
CA MET A 48 -10.07 32.29 20.41
C MET A 48 -9.91 32.51 21.92
N ARG A 49 -8.69 32.43 22.45
CA ARG A 49 -8.40 32.66 23.87
C ARG A 49 -8.40 34.15 24.24
N ALA A 50 -8.33 35.06 23.27
CA ALA A 50 -8.29 36.49 23.51
C ALA A 50 -9.62 37.03 24.05
N ARG A 51 -9.67 37.42 25.33
CA ARG A 51 -10.89 37.90 26.02
C ARG A 51 -11.20 39.38 25.84
N SER A 52 -10.22 40.19 25.42
CA SER A 52 -10.40 41.63 25.21
C SER A 52 -10.17 42.03 23.76
N ASN A 53 -10.79 43.16 23.33
CA ASN A 53 -10.59 43.67 21.97
C ASN A 53 -9.12 44.01 21.68
N LYS A 54 -8.38 44.51 22.68
CA LYS A 54 -6.94 44.77 22.58
C LYS A 54 -6.17 43.48 22.34
N ALA A 55 -6.48 42.41 23.09
CA ALA A 55 -5.84 41.11 22.91
C ALA A 55 -6.16 40.48 21.55
N LYS A 56 -7.42 40.57 21.07
CA LYS A 56 -7.82 40.13 19.72
C LYS A 56 -7.05 40.87 18.65
N PHE A 57 -6.95 42.19 18.75
CA PHE A 57 -6.19 43.00 17.80
C PHE A 57 -4.71 42.57 17.74
N HIS A 58 -4.06 42.37 18.88
CA HIS A 58 -2.69 41.87 18.92
C HIS A 58 -2.53 40.47 18.33
N ALA A 59 -3.51 39.60 18.51
CA ALA A 59 -3.51 38.26 17.86
C ALA A 59 -3.63 38.39 16.34
N ILE A 60 -4.52 39.23 15.85
CA ILE A 60 -4.72 39.48 14.41
C ILE A 60 -3.44 40.04 13.75
N MET A 61 -2.76 40.95 14.39
CA MET A 61 -1.50 41.53 13.89
C MET A 61 -0.36 40.52 13.71
N LYS A 62 -0.47 39.35 14.36
CA LYS A 62 0.49 38.23 14.20
C LYS A 62 0.19 37.35 12.98
N PHE A 63 -0.93 37.56 12.30
CA PHE A 63 -1.26 36.82 11.10
C PHE A 63 -0.19 37.00 10.02
N ARG A 64 0.15 35.90 9.33
CA ARG A 64 1.02 35.89 8.16
C ARG A 64 0.38 35.02 7.08
N PHE A 65 0.47 35.43 5.83
CA PHE A 65 -0.12 34.67 4.71
C PHE A 65 0.46 33.27 4.55
N ASN A 66 1.71 33.04 4.91
CA ASN A 66 2.31 31.70 4.90
C ASN A 66 1.60 30.71 5.84
N MET A 67 0.91 31.20 6.88
CA MET A 67 0.11 30.36 7.78
C MET A 67 -1.06 29.69 7.07
N LEU A 68 -1.54 30.27 5.95
CA LEU A 68 -2.62 29.68 5.13
C LEU A 68 -2.13 28.52 4.22
N LYS A 69 -0.82 28.29 4.13
CA LYS A 69 -0.29 27.19 3.35
C LYS A 69 -0.75 25.86 3.95
N PRO A 70 -1.55 25.06 3.25
CA PRO A 70 -2.06 23.82 3.79
C PRO A 70 -0.95 22.75 3.89
N GLU A 71 -1.08 21.86 4.85
CA GLU A 71 -0.33 20.62 4.91
C GLU A 71 -1.10 19.52 4.21
N ILE A 72 -0.44 18.79 3.30
CA ILE A 72 -1.05 17.73 2.51
C ILE A 72 -1.15 16.47 3.38
N GLY A 73 -2.36 16.09 3.80
CA GLY A 73 -2.59 14.93 4.67
C GLY A 73 -2.04 13.63 4.07
N LEU A 74 -2.20 13.43 2.76
CA LEU A 74 -1.65 12.28 2.05
C LEU A 74 -0.12 12.16 2.24
N LYS A 75 0.61 13.28 2.21
CA LYS A 75 2.06 13.27 2.45
C LYS A 75 2.40 12.79 3.86
N HIS A 76 1.61 13.19 4.85
CA HIS A 76 1.79 12.70 6.23
C HIS A 76 1.57 11.19 6.33
N GLY A 77 0.54 10.65 5.67
CA GLY A 77 0.24 9.22 5.63
C GLY A 77 1.32 8.38 4.92
N LEU A 78 2.00 8.96 3.94
CA LEU A 78 3.05 8.31 3.15
C LEU A 78 4.47 8.58 3.68
N THR A 79 4.62 9.29 4.80
CA THR A 79 5.92 9.62 5.42
C THR A 79 6.08 8.85 6.72
N ASP A 80 7.17 8.13 6.86
CA ASP A 80 7.51 7.43 8.10
C ASP A 80 7.88 8.46 9.19
N PRO A 81 7.16 8.49 10.32
CA PRO A 81 7.43 9.45 11.39
C PRO A 81 8.75 9.22 12.13
N THR A 82 9.35 8.03 12.02
CA THR A 82 10.59 7.67 12.72
C THR A 82 11.83 8.17 12.00
N ASN A 83 11.83 8.20 10.67
CA ASN A 83 13.00 8.58 9.87
C ASN A 83 12.72 9.75 8.90
N GLY A 84 11.47 10.19 8.77
CA GLY A 84 11.05 11.32 7.92
C GLY A 84 11.06 11.03 6.41
N MET A 85 11.35 9.78 5.98
CA MET A 85 11.35 9.41 4.58
C MET A 85 9.93 9.16 4.09
N ILE A 86 9.61 9.66 2.90
CA ILE A 86 8.40 9.26 2.20
C ILE A 86 8.63 7.88 1.55
N MET A 87 7.56 7.09 1.39
CA MET A 87 7.68 5.70 0.92
C MET A 87 8.46 5.55 -0.40
N GLY A 88 8.36 6.51 -1.31
CA GLY A 88 9.15 6.49 -2.54
C GLY A 88 10.66 6.69 -2.33
N ASP A 89 11.09 7.42 -1.29
CA ASP A 89 12.51 7.53 -0.93
C ASP A 89 13.06 6.18 -0.50
N THR A 90 12.25 5.37 0.22
CA THR A 90 12.64 4.00 0.61
C THR A 90 12.76 3.09 -0.62
N ALA A 91 11.91 3.28 -1.64
CA ALA A 91 12.00 2.55 -2.90
C ALA A 91 13.28 2.93 -3.70
N GLU A 92 13.64 4.23 -3.75
CA GLU A 92 14.90 4.70 -4.35
C GLU A 92 16.12 4.09 -3.62
N LEU A 93 16.04 3.96 -2.29
CA LEU A 93 17.11 3.34 -1.51
C LEU A 93 17.26 1.86 -1.88
N LEU A 94 16.17 1.11 -1.99
CA LEU A 94 16.20 -0.29 -2.44
C LEU A 94 16.71 -0.42 -3.87
N ALA A 95 16.32 0.47 -4.78
CA ALA A 95 16.86 0.47 -6.14
C ALA A 95 18.39 0.57 -6.15
N ARG A 96 18.95 1.43 -5.30
CA ARG A 96 20.42 1.58 -5.14
C ARG A 96 21.06 0.37 -4.48
N ASP A 97 20.50 -0.12 -3.39
CA ASP A 97 21.06 -1.25 -2.62
C ASP A 97 21.15 -2.54 -3.45
N PHE A 98 20.18 -2.77 -4.33
CA PHE A 98 20.10 -3.98 -5.17
C PHE A 98 20.51 -3.73 -6.63
N GLY A 99 20.98 -2.54 -6.99
CA GLY A 99 21.40 -2.22 -8.35
C GLY A 99 20.28 -2.26 -9.39
N ILE A 100 19.05 -1.97 -8.99
CA ILE A 100 17.86 -2.03 -9.86
C ILE A 100 17.80 -0.77 -10.70
N THR A 101 17.94 -0.94 -12.01
CA THR A 101 17.94 0.18 -12.96
C THR A 101 16.55 0.71 -13.24
N ARG A 102 16.47 1.91 -13.81
CA ARG A 102 15.23 2.49 -14.30
C ARG A 102 14.55 1.61 -15.34
N LEU A 103 15.33 1.04 -16.26
CA LEU A 103 14.81 0.15 -17.30
C LEU A 103 14.13 -1.08 -16.69
N MET A 104 14.76 -1.74 -15.75
CA MET A 104 14.18 -2.91 -15.06
C MET A 104 12.85 -2.56 -14.38
N GLN A 105 12.76 -1.38 -13.76
CA GLN A 105 11.54 -0.92 -13.10
C GLN A 105 10.41 -0.64 -14.10
N ASP A 106 10.72 0.02 -15.21
CA ASP A 106 9.74 0.35 -16.24
C ASP A 106 9.25 -0.92 -16.97
N GLU A 107 10.13 -1.89 -17.24
CA GLU A 107 9.78 -3.20 -17.81
C GLU A 107 8.86 -3.99 -16.86
N PHE A 108 9.14 -3.97 -15.57
CA PHE A 108 8.29 -4.61 -14.58
C PHE A 108 6.89 -3.97 -14.56
N ALA A 109 6.81 -2.63 -14.51
CA ALA A 109 5.55 -1.90 -14.52
C ALA A 109 4.75 -2.14 -15.81
N LEU A 110 5.42 -2.16 -16.97
CA LEU A 110 4.78 -2.49 -18.24
C LEU A 110 4.17 -3.88 -18.21
N ASN A 111 4.93 -4.88 -17.77
CA ASN A 111 4.47 -6.26 -17.69
C ASN A 111 3.27 -6.42 -16.73
N SER A 112 3.25 -5.69 -15.60
CA SER A 112 2.12 -5.65 -14.67
C SER A 112 0.85 -5.15 -15.36
N HIS A 113 0.92 -4.01 -16.06
CA HIS A 113 -0.23 -3.47 -16.81
C HIS A 113 -0.69 -4.41 -17.93
N LEU A 114 0.22 -5.03 -18.68
CA LEU A 114 -0.13 -5.96 -19.76
C LEU A 114 -0.83 -7.21 -19.22
N LYS A 115 -0.35 -7.77 -18.10
CA LYS A 115 -1.00 -8.92 -17.44
C LYS A 115 -2.40 -8.57 -16.97
N ALA A 116 -2.55 -7.42 -16.27
CA ALA A 116 -3.84 -6.97 -15.77
C ALA A 116 -4.83 -6.67 -16.91
N SER A 117 -4.37 -6.02 -18.01
CA SER A 117 -5.21 -5.77 -19.20
C SER A 117 -5.70 -7.09 -19.81
N LYS A 118 -4.80 -8.07 -19.96
CA LYS A 118 -5.17 -9.37 -20.49
C LYS A 118 -6.21 -10.08 -19.59
N ALA A 119 -6.07 -9.99 -18.26
CA ALA A 119 -7.02 -10.58 -17.34
C ALA A 119 -8.40 -9.91 -17.45
N VAL A 120 -8.44 -8.58 -17.61
CA VAL A 120 -9.70 -7.85 -17.89
C VAL A 120 -10.32 -8.29 -19.21
N ASP A 121 -9.53 -8.35 -20.29
CA ASP A 121 -10.01 -8.76 -21.61
C ASP A 121 -10.56 -10.20 -21.59
N ASN A 122 -9.98 -11.06 -20.77
CA ASN A 122 -10.44 -12.45 -20.55
C ASN A 122 -11.61 -12.55 -19.54
N ASN A 123 -12.06 -11.44 -18.98
CA ASN A 123 -13.11 -11.39 -17.96
C ASN A 123 -12.80 -12.18 -16.67
N GLU A 124 -11.50 -12.27 -16.29
CA GLU A 124 -11.04 -13.08 -15.16
C GLU A 124 -11.44 -12.48 -13.79
N PHE A 125 -11.80 -11.18 -13.75
CA PHE A 125 -12.22 -10.49 -12.52
C PHE A 125 -13.75 -10.37 -12.34
N SER A 126 -14.55 -10.95 -13.21
CA SER A 126 -16.01 -10.80 -13.21
C SER A 126 -16.69 -11.28 -11.93
N ASP A 127 -16.12 -12.30 -11.28
CA ASP A 127 -16.67 -12.87 -10.05
C ASP A 127 -16.19 -12.13 -8.78
N GLU A 128 -15.23 -11.20 -8.93
CA GLU A 128 -14.59 -10.50 -7.81
C GLU A 128 -14.98 -9.02 -7.76
N ILE A 129 -15.12 -8.36 -8.93
CA ILE A 129 -15.43 -6.94 -9.00
C ILE A 129 -16.94 -6.73 -8.92
N PHE A 130 -17.35 -5.96 -7.91
CA PHE A 130 -18.74 -5.56 -7.72
C PHE A 130 -18.95 -4.12 -8.21
N PRO A 131 -19.91 -3.85 -9.10
CA PRO A 131 -20.20 -2.50 -9.57
C PRO A 131 -20.62 -1.55 -8.45
N ILE A 132 -20.04 -0.36 -8.41
CA ILE A 132 -20.32 0.67 -7.41
C ILE A 132 -21.05 1.83 -8.06
N ILE A 133 -22.19 2.22 -7.47
CA ILE A 133 -22.92 3.42 -7.87
C ILE A 133 -22.21 4.63 -7.24
N TYR A 134 -21.58 5.47 -8.06
CA TYR A 134 -20.94 6.70 -7.56
C TYR A 134 -21.76 7.97 -7.81
N ASP A 135 -22.77 7.92 -8.67
CA ASP A 135 -23.72 8.99 -8.92
C ASP A 135 -25.12 8.38 -9.16
N ALA A 136 -25.85 8.16 -8.08
CA ALA A 136 -27.19 7.55 -8.13
C ALA A 136 -28.20 8.38 -8.92
N LYS A 137 -28.05 9.72 -8.97
CA LYS A 137 -28.99 10.62 -9.67
C LYS A 137 -28.88 10.47 -11.18
N ASN A 138 -27.68 10.21 -11.69
CA ASN A 138 -27.39 10.07 -13.12
C ASN A 138 -27.12 8.61 -13.51
N GLU A 139 -27.41 7.64 -12.62
CA GLU A 139 -27.25 6.21 -12.82
C GLU A 139 -25.85 5.82 -13.32
N LYS A 140 -24.81 6.47 -12.75
CA LYS A 140 -23.43 6.17 -13.12
C LYS A 140 -22.83 5.13 -12.20
N TYR A 141 -22.18 4.15 -12.81
CA TYR A 141 -21.55 3.02 -12.16
C TYR A 141 -20.05 3.00 -12.46
N LEU A 142 -19.26 2.52 -11.50
CA LEU A 142 -17.90 2.10 -11.68
C LEU A 142 -17.89 0.57 -11.71
N GLU A 143 -17.58 -0.01 -12.86
CA GLU A 143 -17.70 -1.45 -13.12
C GLU A 143 -16.35 -2.13 -13.32
N ALA A 144 -15.26 -1.36 -13.34
CA ALA A 144 -13.91 -1.86 -13.55
C ALA A 144 -12.88 -1.00 -12.80
N ASP A 145 -11.72 -1.57 -12.54
CA ASP A 145 -10.58 -0.85 -11.97
C ASP A 145 -10.03 0.18 -12.97
N GLU A 146 -9.99 1.45 -12.56
CA GLU A 146 -9.52 2.55 -13.41
C GLU A 146 -7.99 2.63 -13.53
N GLY A 147 -7.27 1.89 -12.68
CA GLY A 147 -5.82 1.94 -12.60
C GLY A 147 -5.10 1.21 -13.74
N ILE A 148 -5.75 0.30 -14.41
CA ILE A 148 -5.17 -0.50 -15.50
C ILE A 148 -5.06 0.34 -16.77
N ARG A 149 -3.91 0.28 -17.44
CA ARG A 149 -3.64 1.03 -18.68
C ARG A 149 -3.40 0.07 -19.84
N PRO A 150 -4.43 -0.30 -20.62
CA PRO A 150 -4.30 -1.27 -21.71
C PRO A 150 -3.28 -0.87 -22.79
N GLY A 151 -3.11 0.43 -23.04
CA GLY A 151 -2.17 0.96 -24.03
C GLY A 151 -0.77 1.28 -23.49
N GLN A 152 -0.40 0.83 -22.30
CA GLN A 152 0.90 1.13 -21.72
C GLN A 152 2.05 0.59 -22.58
N ASN A 153 3.11 1.37 -22.70
CA ASN A 153 4.30 1.03 -23.49
C ASN A 153 5.56 1.67 -22.91
N MET A 154 6.72 1.11 -23.28
CA MET A 154 8.03 1.59 -22.79
C MET A 154 8.31 3.05 -23.18
N LYS A 155 7.90 3.48 -24.38
CA LYS A 155 8.13 4.85 -24.86
C LYS A 155 7.49 5.90 -23.95
N ASP A 156 6.33 5.60 -23.37
CA ASP A 156 5.63 6.51 -22.47
C ASP A 156 6.18 6.44 -21.06
N LEU A 157 6.57 5.27 -20.58
CA LEU A 157 7.22 5.10 -19.28
C LEU A 157 8.56 5.84 -19.22
N THR A 158 9.39 5.69 -20.23
CA THR A 158 10.74 6.31 -20.25
C THR A 158 10.72 7.84 -20.29
N LYS A 159 9.63 8.48 -20.74
CA LYS A 159 9.44 9.95 -20.72
C LYS A 159 9.22 10.51 -19.31
N LEU A 160 8.77 9.66 -18.37
CA LEU A 160 8.46 10.09 -17.01
C LEU A 160 9.74 10.44 -16.25
N LYS A 161 9.70 11.57 -15.56
CA LYS A 161 10.83 12.02 -14.73
C LYS A 161 10.75 11.37 -13.35
N PRO A 162 11.92 11.09 -12.72
CA PRO A 162 11.95 10.66 -11.32
C PRO A 162 11.20 11.65 -10.43
N TYR A 163 10.44 11.13 -9.48
CA TYR A 163 9.59 11.96 -8.63
C TYR A 163 10.22 12.28 -7.27
N PHE A 164 10.81 11.29 -6.62
CA PHE A 164 11.34 11.40 -5.27
C PHE A 164 12.76 11.96 -5.24
N ASP A 165 13.69 11.40 -6.00
CA ASP A 165 15.02 11.95 -6.24
C ASP A 165 15.10 12.46 -7.68
N ARG A 166 14.94 13.76 -7.87
CA ARG A 166 14.85 14.39 -9.22
C ARG A 166 16.16 14.38 -9.98
N ILE A 167 17.29 14.18 -9.31
CA ILE A 167 18.63 14.25 -9.91
C ILE A 167 19.14 12.84 -10.24
N ASN A 168 19.10 11.94 -9.28
CA ASN A 168 19.71 10.61 -9.40
C ASN A 168 18.69 9.47 -9.25
N GLY A 169 17.40 9.78 -9.13
CA GLY A 169 16.37 8.81 -8.91
C GLY A 169 15.95 8.03 -10.15
N THR A 170 15.25 6.95 -9.91
CA THR A 170 14.74 6.01 -10.90
C THR A 170 13.26 5.73 -10.73
N VAL A 171 12.70 6.05 -9.56
CA VAL A 171 11.29 5.84 -9.23
C VAL A 171 10.43 6.95 -9.80
N THR A 172 9.43 6.58 -10.59
CA THR A 172 8.52 7.49 -11.30
C THR A 172 7.07 7.17 -10.99
N ALA A 173 6.16 8.03 -11.39
CA ALA A 173 4.73 7.73 -11.32
C ALA A 173 4.31 6.50 -12.15
N GLY A 174 5.11 6.11 -13.18
CA GLY A 174 4.80 4.97 -14.04
C GLY A 174 5.25 3.62 -13.48
N ASN A 175 6.21 3.62 -12.54
CA ASN A 175 6.72 2.41 -11.90
C ASN A 175 6.45 2.38 -10.38
N SER A 176 5.43 3.13 -9.96
CA SER A 176 4.89 3.22 -8.60
C SER A 176 3.40 2.88 -8.61
N SER A 177 2.90 2.33 -7.50
CA SER A 177 1.47 2.16 -7.28
C SER A 177 0.74 3.51 -7.33
N GLN A 178 -0.48 3.49 -7.79
CA GLN A 178 -1.32 4.67 -7.92
C GLN A 178 -1.92 5.08 -6.57
N ILE A 179 -2.38 6.33 -6.50
CA ILE A 179 -3.25 6.80 -5.42
C ILE A 179 -4.65 6.36 -5.80
N THR A 180 -5.22 5.42 -5.05
CA THR A 180 -6.50 4.78 -5.36
C THR A 180 -7.41 4.71 -4.15
N ASP A 181 -8.71 4.65 -4.43
CA ASP A 181 -9.74 4.29 -3.47
C ASP A 181 -10.15 2.85 -3.72
N GLY A 182 -10.58 2.13 -2.70
CA GLY A 182 -11.01 0.75 -2.87
C GLY A 182 -11.56 0.13 -1.60
N ALA A 183 -12.28 -0.97 -1.77
CA ALA A 183 -12.75 -1.80 -0.68
C ALA A 183 -12.70 -3.27 -1.09
N ALA A 184 -12.38 -4.14 -0.13
CA ALA A 184 -12.39 -5.58 -0.32
C ALA A 184 -12.97 -6.29 0.89
N ALA A 185 -13.64 -7.41 0.67
CA ALA A 185 -14.19 -8.24 1.72
C ALA A 185 -13.87 -9.72 1.49
N VAL A 186 -13.51 -10.41 2.57
CA VAL A 186 -13.28 -11.86 2.56
C VAL A 186 -14.07 -12.49 3.70
N PHE A 187 -14.81 -13.56 3.42
CA PHE A 187 -15.48 -14.35 4.44
C PHE A 187 -14.56 -15.47 4.91
N LEU A 188 -14.31 -15.51 6.21
CA LEU A 188 -13.53 -16.55 6.88
C LEU A 188 -14.45 -17.40 7.74
N ALA A 189 -14.27 -18.70 7.70
CA ALA A 189 -15.05 -19.64 8.50
C ALA A 189 -14.14 -20.70 9.12
N SER A 190 -14.55 -21.23 10.30
CA SER A 190 -13.94 -22.44 10.83
C SER A 190 -14.24 -23.63 9.92
N GLU A 191 -13.32 -24.60 9.85
CA GLU A 191 -13.51 -25.80 9.03
C GLU A 191 -14.76 -26.58 9.44
N SER A 192 -15.04 -26.66 10.75
CA SER A 192 -16.24 -27.31 11.29
C SER A 192 -17.54 -26.64 10.81
N TYR A 193 -17.56 -25.30 10.80
CA TYR A 193 -18.71 -24.55 10.30
C TYR A 193 -18.90 -24.76 8.79
N ALA A 194 -17.82 -24.67 8.02
CA ALA A 194 -17.87 -24.90 6.58
C ALA A 194 -18.41 -26.29 6.22
N LYS A 195 -17.92 -27.34 6.90
CA LYS A 195 -18.40 -28.71 6.73
C LYS A 195 -19.87 -28.86 7.10
N LYS A 196 -20.28 -28.35 8.28
CA LYS A 196 -21.66 -28.41 8.76
C LYS A 196 -22.65 -27.76 7.81
N ASN A 197 -22.26 -26.63 7.22
CA ASN A 197 -23.12 -25.85 6.32
C ASN A 197 -22.89 -26.19 4.83
N LYS A 198 -22.10 -27.21 4.52
CA LYS A 198 -21.78 -27.65 3.14
C LYS A 198 -21.21 -26.51 2.28
N LEU A 199 -20.46 -25.60 2.87
CA LEU A 199 -19.78 -24.55 2.15
C LEU A 199 -18.59 -25.12 1.39
N LYS A 200 -18.35 -24.62 0.17
CA LYS A 200 -17.18 -24.95 -0.63
C LYS A 200 -16.13 -23.86 -0.43
N PRO A 201 -15.04 -24.13 0.31
CA PRO A 201 -13.98 -23.13 0.48
C PRO A 201 -13.27 -22.84 -0.84
N LEU A 202 -12.88 -21.59 -1.05
CA LEU A 202 -11.99 -21.20 -2.14
C LEU A 202 -10.53 -21.59 -1.85
N GLY A 203 -10.17 -21.63 -0.55
CA GLY A 203 -8.85 -22.02 -0.09
C GLY A 203 -8.79 -22.08 1.45
N TYR A 204 -7.62 -22.39 1.97
CA TYR A 204 -7.34 -22.48 3.40
C TYR A 204 -6.17 -21.56 3.76
N ILE A 205 -6.28 -20.80 4.83
CA ILE A 205 -5.17 -20.05 5.39
C ILE A 205 -4.47 -20.97 6.40
N THR A 206 -3.28 -21.41 6.07
CA THR A 206 -2.53 -22.38 6.89
C THR A 206 -1.67 -21.68 7.94
N ASP A 207 -1.06 -20.54 7.59
CA ASP A 207 -0.19 -19.80 8.49
C ASP A 207 -0.05 -18.33 8.08
N TYR A 208 0.37 -17.49 9.04
CA TYR A 208 0.75 -16.10 8.79
C TYR A 208 1.81 -15.63 9.78
N VAL A 209 2.60 -14.65 9.40
CA VAL A 209 3.62 -14.04 10.27
C VAL A 209 3.68 -12.54 10.10
N TYR A 210 4.19 -11.87 11.13
CA TYR A 210 4.62 -10.49 11.12
C TYR A 210 6.12 -10.44 11.36
N SER A 211 6.80 -9.52 10.65
CA SER A 211 8.22 -9.26 10.84
C SER A 211 8.47 -7.76 10.83
N GLY A 212 9.35 -7.30 11.71
CA GLY A 212 9.94 -5.98 11.64
C GLY A 212 11.17 -5.99 10.72
N CYS A 213 11.52 -4.83 10.21
CA CYS A 213 12.75 -4.60 9.45
C CYS A 213 13.24 -3.15 9.65
N ASP A 214 14.38 -2.78 9.06
CA ASP A 214 14.85 -1.38 9.04
C ASP A 214 13.77 -0.48 8.40
N PRO A 215 13.25 0.53 9.10
CA PRO A 215 12.22 1.42 8.55
C PRO A 215 12.64 2.13 7.26
N LYS A 216 13.93 2.43 7.06
CA LYS A 216 14.44 3.01 5.82
C LYS A 216 14.36 2.04 4.64
N ARG A 217 14.29 0.75 4.92
CA ARG A 217 14.21 -0.35 3.94
C ARG A 217 12.93 -1.16 4.10
N MET A 218 11.86 -0.51 4.53
CA MET A 218 10.59 -1.18 4.80
C MET A 218 10.09 -2.06 3.63
N GLY A 219 10.41 -1.68 2.40
CA GLY A 219 10.00 -2.42 1.20
C GLY A 219 10.60 -3.84 1.11
N ILE A 220 11.67 -4.15 1.88
CA ILE A 220 12.24 -5.50 1.96
C ILE A 220 11.54 -6.37 3.04
N GLY A 221 10.61 -5.81 3.79
CA GLY A 221 9.84 -6.52 4.84
C GLY A 221 9.24 -7.85 4.41
N PRO A 222 8.70 -8.01 3.18
CA PRO A 222 8.22 -9.30 2.68
C PRO A 222 9.26 -10.41 2.76
N VAL A 223 10.54 -10.11 2.51
CA VAL A 223 11.62 -11.11 2.58
C VAL A 223 11.84 -11.60 4.01
N HIS A 224 11.87 -10.68 4.97
CA HIS A 224 12.00 -11.02 6.39
C HIS A 224 10.81 -11.83 6.92
N ALA A 225 9.59 -11.44 6.53
CA ALA A 225 8.38 -12.16 6.91
C ALA A 225 8.36 -13.58 6.29
N THR A 226 8.68 -13.68 4.99
CA THR A 226 8.73 -14.97 4.29
C THR A 226 9.76 -15.90 4.92
N GLN A 227 11.00 -15.45 5.17
CA GLN A 227 12.03 -16.27 5.82
C GLN A 227 11.55 -16.80 7.18
N LYS A 228 10.92 -15.95 7.99
CA LYS A 228 10.38 -16.36 9.29
C LYS A 228 9.30 -17.46 9.16
N LEU A 229 8.45 -17.35 8.13
CA LEU A 229 7.39 -18.32 7.84
C LEU A 229 7.98 -19.64 7.34
N LEU A 230 8.98 -19.59 6.43
CA LEU A 230 9.65 -20.78 5.89
C LEU A 230 10.32 -21.59 7.00
N VAL A 231 11.08 -20.92 7.88
CA VAL A 231 11.75 -21.56 9.02
C VAL A 231 10.75 -22.20 9.97
N ARG A 232 9.68 -21.50 10.32
CA ARG A 232 8.64 -22.00 11.24
C ARG A 232 7.95 -23.25 10.72
N ASN A 233 7.67 -23.28 9.42
CA ASN A 233 6.97 -24.40 8.78
C ASN A 233 7.89 -25.47 8.19
N LYS A 234 9.22 -25.26 8.24
CA LYS A 234 10.24 -26.17 7.67
C LYS A 234 10.01 -26.44 6.18
N ILE A 235 9.68 -25.40 5.44
CA ILE A 235 9.47 -25.40 3.99
C ILE A 235 10.41 -24.42 3.30
N SER A 236 10.45 -24.47 1.97
CA SER A 236 11.26 -23.61 1.11
C SER A 236 10.40 -22.84 0.11
N LEU A 237 10.97 -21.86 -0.57
CA LEU A 237 10.25 -21.13 -1.65
C LEU A 237 9.81 -22.05 -2.79
N LYS A 238 10.46 -23.20 -2.99
CA LYS A 238 10.11 -24.17 -4.04
C LYS A 238 8.85 -24.96 -3.75
N ASP A 239 8.36 -24.90 -2.52
CA ASP A 239 7.14 -25.59 -2.10
C ASP A 239 5.87 -24.77 -2.40
N PHE A 240 6.03 -23.57 -2.98
CA PHE A 240 4.92 -22.73 -3.43
C PHE A 240 4.76 -22.76 -4.94
N ASP A 241 3.54 -22.95 -5.42
CA ASP A 241 3.19 -22.82 -6.83
C ASP A 241 3.12 -21.37 -7.28
N PHE A 242 2.66 -20.46 -6.37
CA PHE A 242 2.50 -19.04 -6.63
C PHE A 242 3.00 -18.22 -5.45
N ILE A 243 3.58 -17.06 -5.74
CA ILE A 243 4.00 -16.05 -4.76
C ILE A 243 3.45 -14.71 -5.21
N GLU A 244 2.63 -14.10 -4.38
CA GLU A 244 2.03 -12.79 -4.61
C GLU A 244 2.72 -11.75 -3.72
N ILE A 245 3.21 -10.66 -4.31
CA ILE A 245 3.84 -9.56 -3.60
C ILE A 245 3.13 -8.27 -4.01
N ASN A 246 2.68 -7.47 -3.03
CA ASN A 246 2.08 -6.18 -3.32
C ASN A 246 3.06 -5.27 -4.08
N GLU A 247 2.63 -4.75 -5.23
CA GLU A 247 3.43 -3.96 -6.15
C GLU A 247 3.38 -2.46 -5.78
N ALA A 248 3.84 -2.10 -4.58
CA ALA A 248 3.87 -0.71 -4.16
C ALA A 248 4.81 0.14 -5.04
N PHE A 249 5.98 -0.42 -5.37
CA PHE A 249 6.96 0.13 -6.32
C PHE A 249 7.66 -1.01 -7.05
N SER A 250 7.91 -0.85 -8.35
CA SER A 250 8.68 -1.85 -9.11
C SER A 250 10.05 -2.10 -8.48
N ALA A 251 10.73 -1.04 -8.01
CA ALA A 251 12.02 -1.15 -7.31
C ALA A 251 11.93 -2.01 -6.06
N GLN A 252 10.85 -1.91 -5.30
CA GLN A 252 10.62 -2.67 -4.08
C GLN A 252 10.42 -4.16 -4.38
N VAL A 253 9.57 -4.51 -5.34
CA VAL A 253 9.32 -5.92 -5.69
C VAL A 253 10.58 -6.56 -6.28
N LEU A 254 11.25 -5.88 -7.20
CA LEU A 254 12.51 -6.35 -7.77
C LEU A 254 13.60 -6.52 -6.70
N GLY A 255 13.64 -5.63 -5.70
CA GLY A 255 14.50 -5.76 -4.52
C GLY A 255 14.20 -7.01 -3.71
N CYS A 256 12.92 -7.31 -3.47
CA CYS A 256 12.51 -8.55 -2.80
C CYS A 256 12.94 -9.80 -3.60
N VAL A 257 12.71 -9.81 -4.92
CA VAL A 257 13.12 -10.91 -5.80
C VAL A 257 14.64 -11.10 -5.77
N ALA A 258 15.41 -10.02 -5.88
CA ALA A 258 16.87 -10.07 -5.80
C ALA A 258 17.36 -10.59 -4.44
N ALA A 259 16.69 -10.19 -3.35
CA ALA A 259 17.04 -10.69 -2.01
C ALA A 259 16.71 -12.17 -1.82
N PHE A 260 15.60 -12.67 -2.37
CA PHE A 260 15.24 -14.09 -2.34
C PHE A 260 16.25 -14.96 -3.09
N ASP A 261 16.85 -14.46 -4.18
CA ASP A 261 17.84 -15.16 -4.98
C ASP A 261 19.28 -15.00 -4.46
N SER A 262 19.50 -14.16 -3.45
CA SER A 262 20.85 -13.81 -2.96
C SER A 262 21.29 -14.64 -1.76
N LYS A 263 22.21 -15.59 -1.98
CA LYS A 263 22.89 -16.32 -0.89
C LYS A 263 23.63 -15.38 0.07
N LYS A 264 24.19 -14.28 -0.46
CA LYS A 264 24.88 -13.26 0.35
C LYS A 264 23.88 -12.57 1.27
N TYR A 265 22.75 -12.11 0.74
CA TYR A 265 21.71 -11.46 1.55
C TYR A 265 21.20 -12.39 2.65
N ALA A 266 20.93 -13.65 2.31
CA ALA A 266 20.50 -14.64 3.28
C ALA A 266 21.51 -14.82 4.41
N LYS A 267 22.81 -14.93 4.08
CA LYS A 267 23.89 -15.05 5.07
C LYS A 267 24.00 -13.81 5.97
N ASP A 268 23.88 -12.61 5.39
CA ASP A 268 24.09 -11.35 6.11
C ASP A 268 22.92 -11.01 7.05
N HIS A 269 21.71 -11.54 6.78
CA HIS A 269 20.48 -11.14 7.48
C HIS A 269 19.76 -12.25 8.24
N PHE A 270 20.04 -13.53 7.96
CA PHE A 270 19.25 -14.66 8.48
C PHE A 270 20.10 -15.76 9.16
N ASN A 271 21.41 -15.61 9.22
CA ASN A 271 22.32 -16.54 9.93
C ASN A 271 22.54 -16.11 11.37
#